data_212a38834d8756bf2e1004e1203b71e1
#
_entry.id   212a38834d8756bf2e1004e1203b71e1
#
_cell.length_a   1.000
_cell.length_b   1.000
_cell.length_c   1.000
_cell.angle_alpha   90.00
_cell.angle_beta   90.00
_cell.angle_gamma   90.00
#
_symmetry.space_group_name_H-M   'P 1'
#
loop_
_entity.id
_entity.type
_entity.pdbx_description
1 polymer ?
#
loop_
_entity_poly.entity_id
_entity_poly.type
_entity_poly.pdbx_seq_one_letter_code
_entity_poly.pdbx_strand_id
1 'polypeptide(L)'
;MKIFNKKAIYILPLAAAMSLTGCIDEETPTQQASADQVASSSTSLSMLVSGLKSKMNSYCNYYSDVTSWYATQDWGYPCNMLIKETMLDGFPTTGSTWNYQTYYESATRLTSYTAPVYFFYYNLANLSNKIMKSTEGATSETMLNYRGIAHTYRALAYMDLALMFEFWPTGNSELDAKAKDIWGVTVPIVTESTTAEQAKNNPRADFPTMYRYIYSDLSKAKELLAGYERAEKNDVNIDVVNGLLARFWLTAATRFQRYPDDLPKQLAAEGANDGYADLGITSAADCYKKAEECAKAVINAGYKPMTKEQWHDVKSGFNTANQAWVWDMRITSTEQYSYYWNSIMGNVASEPTWALPAYGGEYRCISADLYSYIQDGDWRKTSWIAPEDAGSKTVPDKYQTQLKDETAASKAANTNFSRLPAYANLKFRPGSGSLDDEQIGMLVDIPLMRVDEMYFIVMECEYYLNGDIPALAKLDNFMNKYRFDKDSESAYYPYENTDKFMIELMSQKFIEFWGEGIMYNDYKRLGLPILRDYEGSNYVEPYNKLNHSAFGCAQWLNFYIPEVARTYNNALSGKMNPDPTPQGI
;
A
#
# COMPACT_ATOMS: atom_id res chain seq x y z
N MET A 1 -4.30 65.38 19.61
CA MET A 1 -3.95 66.79 19.20
C MET A 1 -3.02 66.73 17.99
N LYS A 2 -3.44 67.38 16.91
CA LYS A 2 -2.74 67.74 15.65
C LYS A 2 -2.42 66.57 14.69
N ILE A 3 -3.12 66.40 13.61
CA ILE A 3 -3.45 67.25 12.42
C ILE A 3 -2.47 66.97 11.24
N PHE A 4 -3.07 66.37 10.20
CA PHE A 4 -2.97 66.62 8.73
C PHE A 4 -1.60 66.72 8.03
N ASN A 5 -1.40 66.05 6.89
CA ASN A 5 -1.80 66.63 5.61
C ASN A 5 -1.74 65.63 4.44
N LYS A 6 -2.76 65.73 3.59
CA LYS A 6 -2.86 65.13 2.25
C LYS A 6 -2.01 65.92 1.24
N LYS A 7 -1.38 65.22 0.28
CA LYS A 7 -1.23 65.80 -1.08
C LYS A 7 -1.32 64.65 -2.09
N ALA A 8 -2.36 64.68 -2.88
CA ALA A 8 -2.49 63.98 -4.13
C ALA A 8 -1.66 64.69 -5.20
N ILE A 9 -0.99 63.91 -6.05
CA ILE A 9 -0.48 64.40 -7.35
C ILE A 9 -0.92 63.40 -8.40
N TYR A 10 -1.75 63.93 -9.32
CA TYR A 10 -2.11 63.30 -10.59
C TYR A 10 -0.97 63.49 -11.58
N ILE A 11 -0.56 62.45 -12.29
CA ILE A 11 0.12 62.57 -13.59
C ILE A 11 -0.53 61.59 -14.56
N LEU A 12 -1.04 62.17 -15.65
CA LEU A 12 -1.67 61.54 -16.82
C LEU A 12 -0.65 60.81 -17.73
N PRO A 13 -1.13 59.95 -18.63
CA PRO A 13 -0.33 58.96 -19.36
C PRO A 13 0.36 59.58 -20.59
N LEU A 14 1.55 59.09 -20.88
CA LEU A 14 2.17 59.29 -22.19
C LEU A 14 2.36 57.90 -22.82
N ALA A 15 1.57 57.68 -23.87
CA ALA A 15 1.72 56.54 -24.76
C ALA A 15 3.01 56.70 -25.58
N ALA A 16 3.92 55.76 -25.45
CA ALA A 16 4.99 55.56 -26.42
C ALA A 16 4.99 54.08 -26.80
N ALA A 17 4.46 53.80 -28.00
CA ALA A 17 4.66 52.55 -28.68
C ALA A 17 6.15 52.43 -29.03
N MET A 18 6.85 51.52 -28.34
CA MET A 18 8.11 50.98 -28.84
C MET A 18 7.89 49.47 -29.01
N SER A 19 7.94 49.05 -30.24
CA SER A 19 8.11 47.70 -30.70
C SER A 19 9.40 47.12 -30.11
N LEU A 20 9.28 46.39 -29.04
CA LEU A 20 10.35 45.51 -28.53
C LEU A 20 10.03 44.09 -28.99
N THR A 21 10.66 43.69 -30.10
CA THR A 21 11.00 42.30 -30.34
C THR A 21 12.05 41.90 -29.29
N GLY A 22 11.62 41.69 -28.05
CA GLY A 22 12.41 41.05 -27.02
C GLY A 22 12.11 39.56 -27.07
N CYS A 23 13.13 38.77 -27.30
CA CYS A 23 13.08 37.35 -26.90
C CYS A 23 12.57 37.29 -25.47
N ILE A 24 11.44 36.66 -25.26
CA ILE A 24 11.01 36.26 -23.95
C ILE A 24 11.94 35.08 -23.61
N ASP A 25 13.07 35.38 -23.00
CA ASP A 25 13.79 34.35 -22.25
C ASP A 25 12.82 33.91 -21.17
N GLU A 26 12.53 32.65 -21.18
CA GLU A 26 11.70 31.98 -20.16
C GLU A 26 12.40 32.22 -18.82
N GLU A 27 11.96 33.21 -18.03
CA GLU A 27 12.46 33.40 -16.68
C GLU A 27 12.06 32.18 -15.87
N THR A 28 13.01 31.27 -15.70
CA THR A 28 12.84 30.13 -14.78
C THR A 28 12.56 30.68 -13.40
N PRO A 29 11.51 30.20 -12.70
CA PRO A 29 11.21 30.63 -11.36
C PRO A 29 12.45 30.49 -10.47
N THR A 30 12.90 31.58 -9.87
CA THR A 30 14.13 31.60 -9.04
C THR A 30 14.06 30.72 -7.77
N GLN A 31 12.89 30.10 -7.53
CA GLN A 31 12.66 29.20 -6.39
C GLN A 31 12.61 27.71 -6.77
N GLN A 32 12.71 27.36 -8.05
CA GLN A 32 12.74 25.96 -8.49
C GLN A 32 13.89 25.78 -9.52
N ALA A 33 14.79 24.84 -9.22
CA ALA A 33 15.83 24.49 -10.17
C ALA A 33 15.21 23.89 -11.45
N SER A 34 15.70 24.32 -12.64
CA SER A 34 15.30 23.70 -13.90
C SER A 34 15.79 22.24 -13.99
N ALA A 35 15.18 21.44 -14.86
CA ALA A 35 15.62 20.06 -15.10
C ALA A 35 17.11 19.99 -15.48
N ASP A 36 17.60 20.95 -16.26
CA ASP A 36 19.01 21.04 -16.69
C ASP A 36 19.92 21.39 -15.52
N GLN A 37 19.49 22.28 -14.61
CA GLN A 37 20.23 22.60 -13.39
C GLN A 37 20.31 21.40 -12.44
N VAL A 38 19.25 20.61 -12.35
CA VAL A 38 19.24 19.38 -11.57
C VAL A 38 20.15 18.31 -12.21
N ALA A 39 20.06 18.13 -13.53
CA ALA A 39 20.89 17.17 -14.26
C ALA A 39 22.40 17.49 -14.21
N SER A 40 22.74 18.78 -14.11
CA SER A 40 24.14 19.24 -14.00
C SER A 40 24.76 19.07 -12.61
N SER A 41 23.97 18.73 -11.58
CA SER A 41 24.40 18.60 -10.18
C SER A 41 24.09 17.20 -9.64
N SER A 42 25.13 16.41 -9.38
CA SER A 42 24.98 15.09 -8.73
C SER A 42 24.32 15.18 -7.35
N THR A 43 24.55 16.27 -6.63
CA THR A 43 23.93 16.55 -5.33
C THR A 43 22.42 16.79 -5.48
N SER A 44 22.02 17.60 -6.46
CA SER A 44 20.60 17.86 -6.72
C SER A 44 19.85 16.60 -7.13
N LEU A 45 20.45 15.75 -7.94
CA LEU A 45 19.85 14.49 -8.36
C LEU A 45 19.74 13.49 -7.20
N SER A 46 20.78 13.37 -6.35
CA SER A 46 20.70 12.52 -5.14
C SER A 46 19.63 12.99 -4.17
N MET A 47 19.40 14.31 -4.06
CA MET A 47 18.30 14.86 -3.26
C MET A 47 16.92 14.49 -3.84
N LEU A 48 16.74 14.48 -5.17
CA LEU A 48 15.49 14.01 -5.79
C LEU A 48 15.24 12.53 -5.52
N VAL A 49 16.27 11.69 -5.60
CA VAL A 49 16.17 10.26 -5.30
C VAL A 49 15.82 10.04 -3.81
N SER A 50 16.45 10.78 -2.91
CA SER A 50 16.10 10.76 -1.48
C SER A 50 14.66 11.26 -1.25
N GLY A 51 14.19 12.18 -2.09
CA GLY A 51 12.81 12.66 -2.10
C GLY A 51 11.77 11.58 -2.38
N LEU A 52 12.11 10.50 -3.11
CA LEU A 52 11.21 9.35 -3.28
C LEU A 52 10.97 8.64 -1.95
N LYS A 53 12.03 8.39 -1.18
CA LYS A 53 11.90 7.78 0.17
C LYS A 53 11.12 8.68 1.12
N SER A 54 11.42 9.98 1.14
CA SER A 54 10.68 10.96 1.95
C SER A 54 9.20 11.04 1.55
N LYS A 55 8.90 10.88 0.25
CA LYS A 55 7.50 10.88 -0.22
C LYS A 55 6.73 9.67 0.30
N MET A 56 7.37 8.53 0.48
CA MET A 56 6.73 7.34 1.01
C MET A 56 6.19 7.55 2.43
N ASN A 57 6.85 8.36 3.26
CA ASN A 57 6.45 8.62 4.64
C ASN A 57 5.94 10.06 4.90
N SER A 58 5.84 10.89 3.86
CA SER A 58 5.31 12.24 4.03
C SER A 58 3.79 12.25 4.07
N TYR A 59 3.22 13.03 4.97
CA TYR A 59 1.78 13.25 4.92
C TYR A 59 1.37 14.12 3.73
N CYS A 60 0.16 13.89 3.23
CA CYS A 60 -0.47 14.66 2.18
C CYS A 60 -1.33 15.78 2.78
N ASN A 61 -0.99 17.03 2.54
CA ASN A 61 -1.96 18.09 2.67
C ASN A 61 -2.79 18.13 1.39
N TYR A 62 -4.02 17.68 1.48
CA TYR A 62 -4.97 17.74 0.39
C TYR A 62 -6.15 18.65 0.76
N TYR A 63 -6.43 19.62 -0.09
CA TYR A 63 -7.63 20.42 0.02
C TYR A 63 -8.77 19.73 -0.74
N SER A 64 -9.83 19.37 -0.04
CA SER A 64 -11.04 18.83 -0.65
C SER A 64 -11.99 19.97 -0.98
N ASP A 65 -12.25 20.19 -2.26
CA ASP A 65 -13.29 21.12 -2.72
C ASP A 65 -14.69 20.73 -2.24
N VAL A 66 -14.90 19.47 -1.93
CA VAL A 66 -16.19 18.95 -1.49
C VAL A 66 -16.47 19.26 -0.02
N THR A 67 -15.45 19.26 0.82
CA THR A 67 -15.56 19.43 2.29
C THR A 67 -15.04 20.76 2.78
N SER A 68 -14.37 21.54 1.93
CA SER A 68 -13.76 22.83 2.26
C SER A 68 -12.77 22.80 3.43
N TRP A 69 -12.12 21.66 3.68
CA TRP A 69 -11.10 21.50 4.71
C TRP A 69 -9.95 20.62 4.23
N TYR A 70 -8.81 20.78 4.90
CA TYR A 70 -7.62 19.99 4.60
C TYR A 70 -7.72 18.62 5.26
N ALA A 71 -7.62 17.56 4.47
CA ALA A 71 -7.33 16.26 4.99
C ALA A 71 -5.84 16.21 5.38
N THR A 72 -5.56 16.11 6.67
CA THR A 72 -4.19 16.10 7.23
C THR A 72 -3.78 14.74 7.77
N GLN A 73 -4.33 13.67 7.21
CA GLN A 73 -4.29 12.35 7.86
C GLN A 73 -3.27 11.40 7.27
N ASP A 74 -2.23 11.92 6.62
CA ASP A 74 -1.65 11.10 5.61
C ASP A 74 -0.17 10.97 5.78
N TRP A 75 0.24 9.80 6.08
CA TRP A 75 1.60 9.33 6.25
C TRP A 75 2.07 8.58 5.00
N GLY A 76 1.74 9.12 3.85
CA GLY A 76 2.17 8.57 2.58
C GLY A 76 1.67 7.14 2.37
N TYR A 77 2.57 6.23 2.06
CA TYR A 77 2.23 4.84 1.75
C TYR A 77 1.57 4.07 2.91
N PRO A 78 1.98 4.23 4.18
CA PRO A 78 1.32 3.54 5.30
C PRO A 78 -0.15 3.91 5.49
N CYS A 79 -0.56 5.13 5.18
CA CYS A 79 -1.98 5.48 5.15
C CYS A 79 -2.73 4.61 4.14
N ASN A 80 -2.16 4.42 2.94
CA ASN A 80 -2.75 3.57 1.92
C ASN A 80 -2.80 2.09 2.36
N MET A 81 -1.83 1.62 3.14
CA MET A 81 -1.87 0.28 3.75
C MET A 81 -3.05 0.15 4.71
N LEU A 82 -3.26 1.13 5.60
CA LEU A 82 -4.41 1.14 6.52
C LEU A 82 -5.75 1.20 5.79
N ILE A 83 -5.86 2.05 4.75
CA ILE A 83 -7.06 2.12 3.91
C ILE A 83 -7.38 0.73 3.33
N LYS A 84 -6.38 0.06 2.79
CA LYS A 84 -6.51 -1.28 2.22
C LYS A 84 -7.00 -2.30 3.26
N GLU A 85 -6.46 -2.27 4.49
CA GLU A 85 -6.86 -3.18 5.56
C GLU A 85 -8.30 -2.95 6.04
N THR A 86 -8.68 -1.70 6.27
CA THR A 86 -10.01 -1.36 6.80
C THR A 86 -11.16 -1.69 5.84
N MET A 87 -10.87 -1.92 4.56
CA MET A 87 -11.85 -2.32 3.56
C MET A 87 -12.19 -3.81 3.59
N LEU A 88 -11.39 -4.64 4.29
CA LEU A 88 -11.53 -6.09 4.36
C LEU A 88 -12.28 -6.53 5.63
N ASP A 89 -12.37 -7.84 5.85
CA ASP A 89 -13.06 -8.44 6.99
C ASP A 89 -12.14 -8.98 8.09
N GLY A 90 -10.84 -8.76 7.99
CA GLY A 90 -9.87 -9.19 9.00
C GLY A 90 -9.43 -8.10 9.99
N PHE A 91 -9.89 -6.83 9.83
CA PHE A 91 -9.35 -5.67 10.54
C PHE A 91 -10.43 -4.80 11.20
N PRO A 92 -11.24 -5.35 12.13
CA PRO A 92 -12.24 -4.58 12.87
C PRO A 92 -11.61 -3.58 13.84
N THR A 93 -12.45 -2.66 14.30
CA THR A 93 -12.13 -1.68 15.34
C THR A 93 -13.22 -1.69 16.38
N THR A 94 -12.87 -1.40 17.65
CA THR A 94 -13.82 -1.45 18.77
C THR A 94 -14.73 -0.23 18.87
N GLY A 95 -14.54 0.77 18.04
CA GLY A 95 -15.34 1.99 18.05
C GLY A 95 -15.70 2.47 16.66
N SER A 96 -16.53 3.51 16.58
CA SER A 96 -17.13 3.99 15.33
C SER A 96 -16.79 5.44 14.98
N THR A 97 -15.87 6.08 15.69
CA THR A 97 -15.87 7.53 15.71
C THR A 97 -14.84 8.21 14.85
N TRP A 98 -13.80 7.52 14.34
CA TRP A 98 -12.75 8.27 13.65
C TRP A 98 -12.16 7.62 12.41
N ASN A 99 -12.05 8.45 11.42
CA ASN A 99 -11.23 8.54 10.23
C ASN A 99 -11.05 7.26 9.40
N TYR A 100 -10.51 6.21 9.95
CA TYR A 100 -10.11 5.04 9.18
C TYR A 100 -11.17 3.94 9.12
N GLN A 101 -12.27 4.12 9.82
CA GLN A 101 -13.39 3.18 9.80
C GLN A 101 -14.29 3.38 8.60
N THR A 102 -14.31 4.61 8.10
CA THR A 102 -15.16 5.04 7.00
C THR A 102 -14.43 5.03 5.66
N TYR A 103 -13.29 4.37 5.55
CA TYR A 103 -12.56 4.31 4.27
C TYR A 103 -13.34 3.64 3.15
N TYR A 104 -14.25 2.73 3.44
CA TYR A 104 -15.17 2.22 2.45
C TYR A 104 -16.11 3.30 1.89
N GLU A 105 -16.58 4.23 2.73
CA GLU A 105 -17.29 5.43 2.28
C GLU A 105 -16.38 6.33 1.46
N SER A 106 -15.10 6.26 1.74
CA SER A 106 -14.06 7.07 1.13
C SER A 106 -13.68 6.63 -0.27
N ALA A 107 -14.08 5.44 -0.70
CA ALA A 107 -13.92 5.00 -2.07
C ALA A 107 -14.83 5.75 -3.05
N THR A 108 -15.78 6.54 -2.55
CA THR A 108 -16.72 7.31 -3.37
C THR A 108 -16.12 8.63 -3.83
N ARG A 109 -16.73 9.26 -4.83
CA ARG A 109 -16.33 10.58 -5.33
C ARG A 109 -16.50 11.70 -4.29
N LEU A 110 -17.39 11.48 -3.32
CA LEU A 110 -17.82 12.50 -2.35
C LEU A 110 -16.90 12.59 -1.13
N THR A 111 -15.90 11.71 -1.02
CA THR A 111 -15.08 11.64 0.17
C THR A 111 -13.70 12.26 -0.02
N SER A 112 -13.15 12.75 1.07
CA SER A 112 -11.84 13.40 1.11
C SER A 112 -10.67 12.44 0.91
N TYR A 113 -10.88 11.11 0.96
CA TYR A 113 -9.79 10.14 1.02
C TYR A 113 -9.38 9.56 -0.32
N THR A 114 -10.32 9.43 -1.27
CA THR A 114 -9.99 8.93 -2.62
C THR A 114 -8.97 9.83 -3.33
N ALA A 115 -9.10 11.13 -3.15
CA ALA A 115 -8.22 12.10 -3.76
C ALA A 115 -6.78 12.07 -3.19
N PRO A 116 -6.53 12.08 -1.85
CA PRO A 116 -5.20 11.90 -1.32
C PRO A 116 -4.49 10.64 -1.83
N VAL A 117 -5.18 9.50 -1.90
CA VAL A 117 -4.65 8.24 -2.45
C VAL A 117 -4.25 8.41 -3.91
N TYR A 118 -5.15 8.95 -4.75
CA TYR A 118 -4.90 9.18 -6.17
C TYR A 118 -3.69 10.09 -6.39
N PHE A 119 -3.64 11.24 -5.71
CA PHE A 119 -2.56 12.20 -5.86
C PHE A 119 -1.25 11.75 -5.23
N PHE A 120 -1.29 10.93 -4.16
CA PHE A 120 -0.09 10.34 -3.59
C PHE A 120 0.70 9.57 -4.67
N TYR A 121 0.04 8.65 -5.36
CA TYR A 121 0.68 7.83 -6.39
C TYR A 121 1.10 8.64 -7.61
N TYR A 122 0.29 9.61 -8.05
CA TYR A 122 0.70 10.48 -9.16
C TYR A 122 1.87 11.41 -8.78
N ASN A 123 1.95 11.87 -7.54
CA ASN A 123 3.11 12.62 -7.06
C ASN A 123 4.37 11.76 -7.04
N LEU A 124 4.25 10.49 -6.64
CA LEU A 124 5.36 9.53 -6.68
C LEU A 124 5.82 9.28 -8.13
N ALA A 125 4.89 9.06 -9.04
CA ALA A 125 5.17 8.90 -10.47
C ALA A 125 5.80 10.16 -11.07
N ASN A 126 5.31 11.36 -10.73
CA ASN A 126 5.86 12.63 -11.21
C ASN A 126 7.28 12.87 -10.71
N LEU A 127 7.59 12.53 -9.45
CA LEU A 127 8.95 12.63 -8.93
C LEU A 127 9.89 11.67 -9.65
N SER A 128 9.42 10.45 -9.91
CA SER A 128 10.13 9.46 -10.73
C SER A 128 10.39 9.99 -12.14
N ASN A 129 9.38 10.59 -12.79
CA ASN A 129 9.50 11.20 -14.12
C ASN A 129 10.56 12.30 -14.15
N LYS A 130 10.64 13.14 -13.11
CA LYS A 130 11.69 14.18 -13.00
C LYS A 130 13.09 13.58 -12.96
N ILE A 131 13.29 12.52 -12.17
CA ILE A 131 14.58 11.81 -12.10
C ILE A 131 14.90 11.19 -13.46
N MET A 132 13.94 10.54 -14.11
CA MET A 132 14.13 9.92 -15.42
C MET A 132 14.48 10.95 -16.50
N LYS A 133 13.83 12.12 -16.48
CA LYS A 133 14.16 13.23 -17.38
C LYS A 133 15.59 13.75 -17.13
N SER A 134 15.96 13.94 -15.87
CA SER A 134 17.29 14.43 -15.48
C SER A 134 18.42 13.41 -15.74
N THR A 135 18.09 12.15 -15.94
CA THR A 135 19.06 11.06 -16.25
C THR A 135 18.96 10.57 -17.70
N GLU A 136 18.27 11.33 -18.56
CA GLU A 136 18.18 11.00 -19.99
C GLU A 136 19.58 11.05 -20.63
N GLY A 137 19.96 10.01 -21.37
CA GLY A 137 21.28 9.90 -22.00
C GLY A 137 22.45 9.68 -21.04
N ALA A 138 22.19 9.48 -19.74
CA ALA A 138 23.26 9.23 -18.76
C ALA A 138 23.97 7.90 -19.04
N THR A 139 25.30 7.90 -18.80
CA THR A 139 26.18 6.74 -18.97
C THR A 139 26.90 6.35 -17.68
N SER A 140 26.90 7.21 -16.66
CA SER A 140 27.53 6.88 -15.37
C SER A 140 26.67 5.89 -14.58
N GLU A 141 27.30 4.93 -13.94
CA GLU A 141 26.65 3.90 -13.13
C GLU A 141 25.71 4.50 -12.07
N THR A 142 26.15 5.53 -11.35
CA THR A 142 25.33 6.20 -10.34
C THR A 142 24.04 6.76 -10.91
N MET A 143 24.08 7.43 -12.09
CA MET A 143 22.91 7.99 -12.74
C MET A 143 21.99 6.88 -13.29
N LEU A 144 22.56 5.79 -13.79
CA LEU A 144 21.80 4.62 -14.24
C LEU A 144 21.09 3.95 -13.06
N ASN A 145 21.77 3.82 -11.91
CA ASN A 145 21.14 3.32 -10.68
C ASN A 145 19.97 4.23 -10.23
N TYR A 146 20.16 5.55 -10.22
CA TYR A 146 19.08 6.50 -9.90
C TYR A 146 17.88 6.37 -10.85
N ARG A 147 18.14 6.16 -12.14
CA ARG A 147 17.12 5.89 -13.13
C ARG A 147 16.39 4.57 -12.85
N GLY A 148 17.11 3.50 -12.47
CA GLY A 148 16.53 2.22 -12.06
C GLY A 148 15.65 2.34 -10.82
N ILE A 149 16.08 3.12 -9.82
CA ILE A 149 15.28 3.44 -8.63
C ILE A 149 13.98 4.17 -9.04
N ALA A 150 14.06 5.18 -9.91
CA ALA A 150 12.89 5.91 -10.39
C ALA A 150 11.89 5.02 -11.14
N HIS A 151 12.37 4.12 -12.01
CA HIS A 151 11.53 3.11 -12.65
C HIS A 151 10.80 2.23 -11.64
N THR A 152 11.47 1.81 -10.55
CA THR A 152 10.88 0.97 -9.51
C THR A 152 9.72 1.67 -8.79
N TYR A 153 9.91 2.92 -8.37
CA TYR A 153 8.87 3.70 -7.70
C TYR A 153 7.71 4.04 -8.62
N ARG A 154 7.97 4.31 -9.91
CA ARG A 154 6.91 4.57 -10.88
C ARG A 154 6.08 3.32 -11.15
N ALA A 155 6.72 2.17 -11.28
CA ALA A 155 6.04 0.89 -11.41
C ALA A 155 5.15 0.60 -10.19
N LEU A 156 5.64 0.77 -8.96
CA LEU A 156 4.84 0.63 -7.75
C LEU A 156 3.60 1.54 -7.80
N ALA A 157 3.80 2.82 -8.16
CA ALA A 157 2.70 3.78 -8.21
C ALA A 157 1.61 3.34 -9.22
N TYR A 158 1.99 2.90 -10.41
CA TYR A 158 1.01 2.46 -11.41
C TYR A 158 0.43 1.09 -11.14
N MET A 159 1.14 0.18 -10.46
CA MET A 159 0.57 -1.08 -9.99
C MET A 159 -0.59 -0.83 -9.02
N ASP A 160 -0.37 0.02 -8.03
CA ASP A 160 -1.41 0.35 -7.04
C ASP A 160 -2.54 1.18 -7.66
N LEU A 161 -2.23 2.21 -8.47
CA LEU A 161 -3.24 3.01 -9.19
C LEU A 161 -4.11 2.14 -10.10
N ALA A 162 -3.51 1.27 -10.89
CA ALA A 162 -4.25 0.38 -11.78
C ALA A 162 -5.17 -0.53 -10.97
N LEU A 163 -4.64 -1.18 -9.94
CA LEU A 163 -5.43 -2.12 -9.14
C LEU A 163 -6.57 -1.42 -8.39
N MET A 164 -6.32 -0.26 -7.76
CA MET A 164 -7.34 0.42 -6.93
C MET A 164 -8.42 1.08 -7.79
N PHE A 165 -8.06 1.73 -8.90
CA PHE A 165 -8.96 2.56 -9.69
C PHE A 165 -9.52 1.89 -10.96
N GLU A 166 -9.04 0.74 -11.37
CA GLU A 166 -9.74 -0.08 -12.37
C GLU A 166 -11.00 -0.66 -11.75
N PHE A 167 -12.13 -0.55 -12.47
CA PHE A 167 -13.37 -1.21 -12.07
C PHE A 167 -13.30 -2.70 -12.42
N TRP A 168 -13.44 -3.54 -11.40
CA TRP A 168 -13.56 -4.99 -11.55
C TRP A 168 -15.01 -5.42 -11.29
N PRO A 169 -15.57 -6.40 -12.05
CA PRO A 169 -16.94 -6.84 -11.87
C PRO A 169 -17.24 -7.23 -10.44
N THR A 170 -18.40 -6.78 -9.96
CA THR A 170 -18.81 -6.92 -8.57
C THR A 170 -19.80 -8.05 -8.33
N GLY A 171 -20.39 -8.60 -9.39
CA GLY A 171 -21.54 -9.50 -9.29
C GLY A 171 -22.87 -8.76 -9.05
N ASN A 172 -22.84 -7.44 -8.84
CA ASN A 172 -24.04 -6.59 -8.81
C ASN A 172 -24.37 -6.18 -10.26
N SER A 173 -25.45 -6.74 -10.82
CA SER A 173 -25.81 -6.56 -12.22
C SER A 173 -26.07 -5.11 -12.63
N GLU A 174 -26.61 -4.28 -11.73
CA GLU A 174 -26.89 -2.86 -12.00
C GLU A 174 -25.59 -2.06 -12.06
N LEU A 175 -24.69 -2.28 -11.10
CA LEU A 175 -23.41 -1.59 -11.02
C LEU A 175 -22.49 -2.02 -12.18
N ASP A 176 -22.44 -3.32 -12.45
CA ASP A 176 -21.63 -3.89 -13.52
C ASP A 176 -22.12 -3.43 -14.90
N ALA A 177 -23.45 -3.27 -15.09
CA ALA A 177 -24.00 -2.71 -16.32
C ALA A 177 -23.59 -1.24 -16.53
N LYS A 178 -23.53 -0.44 -15.46
CA LYS A 178 -23.03 0.96 -15.52
C LYS A 178 -21.53 1.03 -15.84
N ALA A 179 -20.77 0.01 -15.46
CA ALA A 179 -19.32 -0.05 -15.68
C ALA A 179 -18.94 -0.71 -17.01
N LYS A 180 -19.89 -1.19 -17.82
CA LYS A 180 -19.64 -1.98 -19.02
C LYS A 180 -18.62 -1.34 -19.98
N ASP A 181 -18.71 -0.03 -20.18
CA ASP A 181 -17.85 0.69 -21.14
C ASP A 181 -16.49 1.09 -20.58
N ILE A 182 -16.25 0.80 -19.29
CA ILE A 182 -14.98 1.08 -18.60
C ILE A 182 -14.32 -0.17 -18.03
N TRP A 183 -14.87 -1.36 -18.31
CA TRP A 183 -14.24 -2.61 -17.95
C TRP A 183 -12.85 -2.73 -18.58
N GLY A 184 -11.83 -3.00 -17.76
CA GLY A 184 -10.45 -3.07 -18.20
C GLY A 184 -9.79 -1.71 -18.49
N VAL A 185 -10.43 -0.60 -18.08
CA VAL A 185 -9.88 0.76 -18.20
C VAL A 185 -9.32 1.19 -16.85
N THR A 186 -8.00 1.47 -16.82
CA THR A 186 -7.26 1.76 -15.58
C THR A 186 -7.23 3.26 -15.27
N VAL A 187 -6.08 3.90 -15.33
CA VAL A 187 -5.87 5.33 -15.08
C VAL A 187 -5.04 5.96 -16.21
N PRO A 188 -4.99 7.28 -16.35
CA PRO A 188 -4.09 7.94 -17.30
C PRO A 188 -2.63 7.65 -17.03
N ILE A 189 -1.84 7.36 -18.05
CA ILE A 189 -0.38 7.23 -17.96
C ILE A 189 0.25 8.61 -18.15
N VAL A 190 1.13 9.02 -17.25
CA VAL A 190 1.93 10.24 -17.30
C VAL A 190 3.40 9.86 -17.27
N THR A 191 4.12 10.18 -18.32
CA THR A 191 5.55 9.89 -18.48
C THR A 191 6.40 11.16 -18.34
N GLU A 192 7.72 11.01 -18.34
CA GLU A 192 8.69 12.10 -18.35
C GLU A 192 8.62 13.00 -19.59
N SER A 193 7.96 12.52 -20.64
CA SER A 193 7.72 13.27 -21.89
C SER A 193 6.33 13.89 -21.98
N THR A 194 5.42 13.60 -21.06
CA THR A 194 4.06 14.11 -21.08
C THR A 194 4.06 15.61 -20.77
N THR A 195 3.62 16.42 -21.71
CA THR A 195 3.51 17.88 -21.55
C THR A 195 2.26 18.25 -20.74
N ALA A 196 2.26 19.47 -20.17
CA ALA A 196 1.09 20.00 -19.44
C ALA A 196 -0.17 20.05 -20.32
N GLU A 197 -0.03 20.33 -21.63
CA GLU A 197 -1.17 20.36 -22.55
C GLU A 197 -1.70 18.95 -22.83
N GLN A 198 -0.83 17.96 -23.01
CA GLN A 198 -1.24 16.56 -23.15
C GLN A 198 -1.94 16.06 -21.88
N ALA A 199 -1.46 16.44 -20.69
CA ALA A 199 -2.07 16.04 -19.41
C ALA A 199 -3.53 16.52 -19.25
N LYS A 200 -3.92 17.65 -19.84
CA LYS A 200 -5.31 18.16 -19.80
C LYS A 200 -6.30 17.30 -20.58
N ASN A 201 -5.83 16.45 -21.50
CA ASN A 201 -6.65 15.58 -22.33
C ASN A 201 -6.06 14.17 -22.40
N ASN A 202 -5.54 13.66 -21.29
CA ASN A 202 -4.92 12.36 -21.20
C ASN A 202 -5.96 11.30 -20.83
N PRO A 203 -6.33 10.41 -21.76
CA PRO A 203 -7.35 9.39 -21.48
C PRO A 203 -6.82 8.33 -20.52
N ARG A 204 -7.74 7.62 -19.89
CA ARG A 204 -7.43 6.41 -19.13
C ARG A 204 -6.86 5.35 -20.08
N ALA A 205 -5.81 4.68 -19.67
CA ALA A 205 -5.23 3.56 -20.41
C ALA A 205 -6.05 2.28 -20.16
N ASP A 206 -6.18 1.45 -21.17
CA ASP A 206 -6.67 0.08 -21.00
C ASP A 206 -5.63 -0.79 -20.26
N PHE A 207 -6.08 -1.93 -19.73
CA PHE A 207 -5.19 -2.79 -18.96
C PHE A 207 -4.04 -3.37 -19.80
N PRO A 208 -4.20 -3.71 -21.10
CA PRO A 208 -3.08 -4.24 -21.88
C PRO A 208 -1.95 -3.21 -22.02
N THR A 209 -2.29 -1.96 -22.31
CA THR A 209 -1.33 -0.85 -22.37
C THR A 209 -0.68 -0.60 -20.99
N MET A 210 -1.49 -0.57 -19.93
CA MET A 210 -1.01 -0.37 -18.56
C MET A 210 -0.06 -1.49 -18.12
N TYR A 211 -0.37 -2.74 -18.40
CA TYR A 211 0.47 -3.88 -18.04
C TYR A 211 1.82 -3.84 -18.78
N ARG A 212 1.82 -3.50 -20.07
CA ARG A 212 3.04 -3.30 -20.84
C ARG A 212 3.88 -2.14 -20.31
N TYR A 213 3.24 -1.06 -19.91
CA TYR A 213 3.91 0.09 -19.29
C TYR A 213 4.57 -0.26 -17.95
N ILE A 214 3.83 -0.90 -17.04
CA ILE A 214 4.36 -1.33 -15.73
C ILE A 214 5.49 -2.33 -15.92
N TYR A 215 5.31 -3.31 -16.80
CA TYR A 215 6.33 -4.31 -17.08
C TYR A 215 7.58 -3.70 -17.73
N SER A 216 7.42 -2.69 -18.58
CA SER A 216 8.53 -1.93 -19.15
C SER A 216 9.37 -1.27 -18.06
N ASP A 217 8.73 -0.62 -17.09
CA ASP A 217 9.40 -0.01 -15.95
C ASP A 217 10.13 -1.05 -15.09
N LEU A 218 9.47 -2.14 -14.71
CA LEU A 218 10.07 -3.18 -13.89
C LEU A 218 11.23 -3.88 -14.61
N SER A 219 11.11 -4.13 -15.91
CA SER A 219 12.17 -4.75 -16.72
C SER A 219 13.38 -3.82 -16.81
N LYS A 220 13.15 -2.52 -17.01
CA LYS A 220 14.22 -1.54 -17.05
C LYS A 220 14.88 -1.34 -15.70
N ALA A 221 14.11 -1.32 -14.62
CA ALA A 221 14.64 -1.30 -13.26
C ALA A 221 15.52 -2.53 -12.98
N LYS A 222 15.06 -3.71 -13.39
CA LYS A 222 15.83 -4.97 -13.23
C LYS A 222 17.17 -4.93 -13.95
N GLU A 223 17.20 -4.40 -15.17
CA GLU A 223 18.43 -4.21 -15.96
C GLU A 223 19.38 -3.24 -15.26
N LEU A 224 18.88 -2.06 -14.87
CA LEU A 224 19.69 -0.97 -14.34
C LEU A 224 20.21 -1.21 -12.91
N LEU A 225 19.50 -2.01 -12.12
CA LEU A 225 19.86 -2.31 -10.73
C LEU A 225 20.52 -3.69 -10.56
N ALA A 226 20.88 -4.38 -11.64
CA ALA A 226 21.40 -5.74 -11.58
C ALA A 226 22.68 -5.90 -10.73
N GLY A 227 23.54 -4.88 -10.68
CA GLY A 227 24.76 -4.84 -9.87
C GLY A 227 24.73 -3.84 -8.73
N TYR A 228 23.58 -3.22 -8.48
CA TYR A 228 23.47 -2.18 -7.47
C TYR A 228 23.35 -2.76 -6.06
N GLU A 229 24.31 -2.40 -5.20
CA GLU A 229 24.30 -2.70 -3.77
C GLU A 229 23.73 -1.50 -3.00
N ARG A 230 22.59 -1.70 -2.34
CA ARG A 230 21.95 -0.67 -1.51
C ARG A 230 22.63 -0.56 -0.16
N ALA A 231 22.70 0.66 0.38
CA ALA A 231 23.25 0.91 1.71
C ALA A 231 22.29 0.46 2.83
N GLU A 232 20.98 0.62 2.62
CA GLU A 232 19.94 0.39 3.62
C GLU A 232 18.71 -0.33 3.02
N LYS A 233 17.91 -0.98 3.88
CA LYS A 233 16.72 -1.71 3.42
C LYS A 233 15.59 -0.82 2.93
N ASN A 234 15.58 0.47 3.26
CA ASN A 234 14.63 1.43 2.71
C ASN A 234 15.02 1.96 1.32
N ASP A 235 16.18 1.56 0.79
CA ASP A 235 16.53 1.74 -0.61
C ASP A 235 16.00 0.57 -1.45
N VAL A 236 15.64 0.84 -2.70
CA VAL A 236 15.26 -0.22 -3.63
C VAL A 236 16.53 -0.85 -4.25
N ASN A 237 16.50 -2.15 -4.48
CA ASN A 237 17.52 -2.93 -5.17
C ASN A 237 16.88 -3.97 -6.07
N ILE A 238 17.65 -4.85 -6.66
CA ILE A 238 17.17 -5.91 -7.53
C ILE A 238 16.14 -6.84 -6.85
N ASP A 239 16.27 -7.07 -5.53
CA ASP A 239 15.36 -7.95 -4.79
C ASP A 239 13.97 -7.32 -4.65
N VAL A 240 13.91 -6.00 -4.41
CA VAL A 240 12.65 -5.24 -4.39
C VAL A 240 11.98 -5.30 -5.77
N VAL A 241 12.75 -5.13 -6.85
CA VAL A 241 12.23 -5.23 -8.22
C VAL A 241 11.70 -6.64 -8.51
N ASN A 242 12.40 -7.68 -8.11
CA ASN A 242 11.92 -9.07 -8.27
C ASN A 242 10.64 -9.32 -7.45
N GLY A 243 10.53 -8.78 -6.24
CA GLY A 243 9.30 -8.86 -5.44
C GLY A 243 8.11 -8.14 -6.09
N LEU A 244 8.32 -6.96 -6.66
CA LEU A 244 7.29 -6.24 -7.42
C LEU A 244 6.92 -6.99 -8.72
N LEU A 245 7.90 -7.58 -9.41
CA LEU A 245 7.63 -8.45 -10.56
C LEU A 245 6.80 -9.68 -10.16
N ALA A 246 7.07 -10.28 -9.00
CA ALA A 246 6.28 -11.41 -8.49
C ALA A 246 4.81 -10.99 -8.26
N ARG A 247 4.57 -9.84 -7.63
CA ARG A 247 3.21 -9.26 -7.45
C ARG A 247 2.54 -8.96 -8.79
N PHE A 248 3.27 -8.35 -9.72
CA PHE A 248 2.77 -8.01 -11.06
C PHE A 248 2.32 -9.26 -11.83
N TRP A 249 3.18 -10.26 -11.91
CA TRP A 249 2.90 -11.49 -12.64
C TRP A 249 1.78 -12.30 -12.00
N LEU A 250 1.69 -12.31 -10.67
CA LEU A 250 0.59 -12.96 -9.97
C LEU A 250 -0.76 -12.29 -10.28
N THR A 251 -0.78 -10.95 -10.31
CA THR A 251 -1.98 -10.18 -10.68
C THR A 251 -2.40 -10.46 -12.12
N ALA A 252 -1.46 -10.45 -13.06
CA ALA A 252 -1.71 -10.77 -14.46
C ALA A 252 -2.22 -12.22 -14.64
N ALA A 253 -1.56 -13.18 -13.96
CA ALA A 253 -1.97 -14.59 -13.99
C ALA A 253 -3.41 -14.78 -13.51
N THR A 254 -3.75 -14.19 -12.37
CA THR A 254 -5.11 -14.27 -11.81
C THR A 254 -6.14 -13.63 -12.74
N ARG A 255 -5.80 -12.49 -13.37
CA ARG A 255 -6.68 -11.85 -14.35
C ARG A 255 -6.99 -12.77 -15.51
N PHE A 256 -5.98 -13.33 -16.16
CA PHE A 256 -6.16 -14.20 -17.32
C PHE A 256 -6.79 -15.56 -16.96
N GLN A 257 -6.63 -16.00 -15.72
CA GLN A 257 -7.30 -17.20 -15.20
C GLN A 257 -8.81 -16.96 -14.98
N ARG A 258 -9.16 -15.82 -14.37
CA ARG A 258 -10.56 -15.50 -14.02
C ARG A 258 -11.35 -14.93 -15.20
N TYR A 259 -10.69 -14.20 -16.07
CA TYR A 259 -11.26 -13.53 -17.24
C TYR A 259 -10.49 -13.95 -18.50
N PRO A 260 -10.73 -15.18 -19.00
CA PRO A 260 -9.97 -15.73 -20.14
C PRO A 260 -10.03 -14.87 -21.39
N ASP A 261 -11.11 -14.11 -21.61
CA ASP A 261 -11.28 -13.19 -22.74
C ASP A 261 -10.32 -11.97 -22.68
N ASP A 262 -9.65 -11.75 -21.57
CA ASP A 262 -8.69 -10.66 -21.43
C ASP A 262 -7.31 -11.02 -21.97
N LEU A 263 -6.94 -12.31 -21.98
CA LEU A 263 -5.67 -12.74 -22.56
C LEU A 263 -5.55 -12.44 -24.07
N PRO A 264 -6.55 -12.73 -24.91
CA PRO A 264 -6.53 -12.32 -26.31
C PRO A 264 -6.40 -10.81 -26.51
N LYS A 265 -7.00 -9.98 -25.65
CA LYS A 265 -6.84 -8.50 -25.69
C LYS A 265 -5.41 -8.09 -25.40
N GLN A 266 -4.77 -8.72 -24.39
CA GLN A 266 -3.36 -8.48 -24.09
C GLN A 266 -2.47 -8.85 -25.28
N LEU A 267 -2.65 -10.04 -25.84
CA LEU A 267 -1.85 -10.51 -26.97
C LEU A 267 -2.04 -9.64 -28.22
N ALA A 268 -3.24 -9.15 -28.47
CA ALA A 268 -3.52 -8.26 -29.60
C ALA A 268 -2.87 -6.87 -29.46
N ALA A 269 -2.56 -6.43 -28.23
CA ALA A 269 -1.89 -5.16 -27.97
C ALA A 269 -0.36 -5.27 -28.04
N GLU A 270 0.21 -6.47 -28.00
CA GLU A 270 1.65 -6.66 -28.10
C GLU A 270 2.17 -6.28 -29.48
N GLY A 271 3.36 -5.68 -29.54
CA GLY A 271 3.94 -5.15 -30.77
C GLY A 271 3.40 -3.77 -31.18
N ALA A 272 2.55 -3.11 -30.40
CA ALA A 272 2.13 -1.73 -30.63
C ALA A 272 3.34 -0.79 -30.56
N ASN A 273 3.34 0.26 -31.43
CA ASN A 273 4.43 1.25 -31.47
C ASN A 273 4.26 2.35 -30.39
N ASP A 274 3.96 1.97 -29.17
CA ASP A 274 3.81 2.89 -28.02
C ASP A 274 5.07 2.98 -27.14
N GLY A 275 6.09 2.19 -27.44
CA GLY A 275 7.36 2.17 -26.72
C GLY A 275 7.32 1.32 -25.43
N TYR A 276 6.23 0.63 -25.14
CA TYR A 276 6.10 -0.23 -23.97
C TYR A 276 6.49 -1.68 -24.30
N ALA A 277 7.08 -2.37 -23.31
CA ALA A 277 7.57 -3.73 -23.51
C ALA A 277 6.41 -4.74 -23.59
N ASP A 278 6.53 -5.69 -24.51
CA ASP A 278 5.61 -6.83 -24.58
C ASP A 278 5.83 -7.78 -23.39
N LEU A 279 4.74 -8.39 -22.93
CA LEU A 279 4.77 -9.32 -21.78
C LEU A 279 5.45 -10.65 -22.12
N GLY A 280 5.43 -11.05 -23.41
CA GLY A 280 6.04 -12.29 -23.87
C GLY A 280 5.42 -13.53 -23.23
N ILE A 281 4.08 -13.57 -23.15
CA ILE A 281 3.28 -14.66 -22.58
C ILE A 281 2.32 -15.24 -23.62
N THR A 282 1.85 -16.45 -23.39
CA THR A 282 0.81 -17.09 -24.21
C THR A 282 -0.36 -17.65 -23.39
N SER A 283 -0.20 -17.73 -22.07
CA SER A 283 -1.19 -18.29 -21.16
C SER A 283 -1.11 -17.69 -19.77
N ALA A 284 -2.15 -17.85 -18.95
CA ALA A 284 -2.11 -17.54 -17.52
C ALA A 284 -1.01 -18.34 -16.79
N ALA A 285 -0.78 -19.59 -17.20
CA ALA A 285 0.27 -20.44 -16.64
C ALA A 285 1.67 -19.85 -16.84
N ASP A 286 1.94 -19.16 -17.94
CA ASP A 286 3.22 -18.49 -18.15
C ASP A 286 3.42 -17.36 -17.15
N CYS A 287 2.36 -16.62 -16.81
CA CYS A 287 2.41 -15.59 -15.80
C CYS A 287 2.67 -16.18 -14.40
N TYR A 288 2.02 -17.31 -14.04
CA TYR A 288 2.30 -18.00 -12.77
C TYR A 288 3.76 -18.45 -12.67
N LYS A 289 4.33 -19.03 -13.75
CA LYS A 289 5.75 -19.41 -13.80
C LYS A 289 6.67 -18.21 -13.58
N LYS A 290 6.38 -17.08 -14.25
CA LYS A 290 7.15 -15.84 -14.07
C LYS A 290 7.03 -15.28 -12.64
N ALA A 291 5.85 -15.31 -12.03
CA ALA A 291 5.63 -14.91 -10.65
C ALA A 291 6.46 -15.79 -9.69
N GLU A 292 6.40 -17.10 -9.87
CA GLU A 292 7.15 -18.07 -9.07
C GLU A 292 8.67 -17.86 -9.21
N GLU A 293 9.18 -17.66 -10.43
CA GLU A 293 10.58 -17.40 -10.72
C GLU A 293 11.07 -16.14 -9.99
N CYS A 294 10.33 -15.05 -10.08
CA CYS A 294 10.67 -13.78 -9.42
C CYS A 294 10.62 -13.91 -7.88
N ALA A 295 9.61 -14.58 -7.34
CA ALA A 295 9.51 -14.82 -5.89
C ALA A 295 10.66 -15.70 -5.37
N LYS A 296 11.01 -16.76 -6.10
CA LYS A 296 12.18 -17.62 -5.79
C LYS A 296 13.50 -16.86 -5.85
N ALA A 297 13.64 -15.88 -6.77
CA ALA A 297 14.84 -15.05 -6.81
C ALA A 297 15.05 -14.28 -5.51
N VAL A 298 13.96 -13.70 -4.94
CA VAL A 298 14.02 -13.01 -3.64
C VAL A 298 14.31 -13.99 -2.50
N ILE A 299 13.66 -15.15 -2.47
CA ILE A 299 13.92 -16.18 -1.43
C ILE A 299 15.39 -16.59 -1.45
N ASN A 300 15.97 -16.78 -2.62
CA ASN A 300 17.36 -17.21 -2.81
C ASN A 300 18.38 -16.11 -2.52
N ALA A 301 17.98 -14.85 -2.40
CA ALA A 301 18.84 -13.73 -2.03
C ALA A 301 19.26 -13.73 -0.54
N GLY A 302 18.75 -14.69 0.24
CA GLY A 302 19.22 -14.92 1.61
C GLY A 302 18.35 -14.35 2.72
N TYR A 303 17.22 -13.73 2.39
CA TYR A 303 16.21 -13.33 3.37
C TYR A 303 15.59 -14.56 4.05
N LYS A 304 15.21 -14.41 5.32
CA LYS A 304 14.63 -15.51 6.10
C LYS A 304 13.42 -15.00 6.88
N PRO A 305 12.32 -15.78 6.96
CA PRO A 305 11.20 -15.46 7.83
C PRO A 305 11.64 -15.17 9.26
N MET A 306 10.90 -14.31 9.96
CA MET A 306 11.17 -13.99 11.36
C MET A 306 11.01 -15.25 12.21
N THR A 307 11.86 -15.38 13.24
CA THR A 307 11.64 -16.36 14.31
C THR A 307 10.55 -15.87 15.26
N LYS A 308 10.05 -16.77 16.14
CA LYS A 308 9.10 -16.43 17.20
C LYS A 308 9.62 -15.28 18.08
N GLU A 309 10.88 -15.37 18.50
CA GLU A 309 11.53 -14.38 19.36
C GLU A 309 11.62 -13.01 18.67
N GLN A 310 11.99 -13.00 17.40
CA GLN A 310 12.06 -11.77 16.61
C GLN A 310 10.67 -11.15 16.38
N TRP A 311 9.68 -11.99 16.11
CA TRP A 311 8.30 -11.52 15.88
C TRP A 311 7.69 -10.88 17.14
N HIS A 312 7.95 -11.48 18.31
CA HIS A 312 7.39 -11.04 19.58
C HIS A 312 8.26 -10.06 20.36
N ASP A 313 9.43 -9.70 19.85
CA ASP A 313 10.31 -8.75 20.52
C ASP A 313 9.67 -7.36 20.56
N VAL A 314 9.46 -6.84 21.78
CA VAL A 314 8.80 -5.54 21.97
C VAL A 314 9.63 -4.38 21.41
N LYS A 315 10.97 -4.51 21.37
CA LYS A 315 11.90 -3.43 20.98
C LYS A 315 12.21 -3.44 19.49
N SER A 316 12.14 -4.59 18.83
CA SER A 316 12.62 -4.77 17.46
C SER A 316 11.75 -5.68 16.58
N GLY A 317 10.53 -6.01 17.00
CA GLY A 317 9.62 -6.88 16.25
C GLY A 317 9.14 -6.26 14.93
N PHE A 318 7.88 -5.81 14.88
CA PHE A 318 7.33 -5.07 13.73
C PHE A 318 7.52 -3.54 13.86
N ASN A 319 8.65 -3.11 14.35
CA ASN A 319 9.00 -1.69 14.49
C ASN A 319 10.44 -1.41 14.05
N THR A 320 11.19 -2.43 13.68
CA THR A 320 12.59 -2.32 13.24
C THR A 320 12.87 -3.30 12.11
N ALA A 321 13.53 -2.83 11.06
CA ALA A 321 13.90 -3.65 9.91
C ALA A 321 14.77 -4.84 10.30
N ASN A 322 14.45 -6.02 9.80
CA ASN A 322 15.09 -7.27 10.18
C ASN A 322 15.38 -8.17 8.96
N GLN A 323 15.81 -9.40 9.20
CA GLN A 323 16.22 -10.34 8.15
C GLN A 323 15.10 -10.76 7.19
N ALA A 324 13.82 -10.65 7.61
CA ALA A 324 12.69 -11.04 6.76
C ALA A 324 12.27 -9.91 5.80
N TRP A 325 12.63 -8.68 6.11
CA TRP A 325 12.19 -7.52 5.35
C TRP A 325 13.06 -7.31 4.12
N VAL A 326 12.43 -7.38 2.97
CA VAL A 326 13.05 -7.11 1.66
C VAL A 326 13.07 -5.61 1.40
N TRP A 327 12.03 -4.90 1.82
CA TRP A 327 11.90 -3.46 1.68
C TRP A 327 11.14 -2.87 2.86
N ASP A 328 11.59 -1.73 3.32
CA ASP A 328 10.96 -1.00 4.42
C ASP A 328 10.78 0.49 4.09
N MET A 329 10.05 1.14 4.95
CA MET A 329 9.95 2.58 5.06
C MET A 329 10.27 2.97 6.51
N ARG A 330 10.89 4.14 6.71
CA ARG A 330 11.33 4.59 8.04
C ARG A 330 10.74 5.92 8.44
N ILE A 331 10.30 6.00 9.68
CA ILE A 331 9.96 7.24 10.38
C ILE A 331 11.07 7.48 11.40
N THR A 332 11.94 8.45 11.14
CA THR A 332 13.14 8.72 11.93
C THR A 332 13.08 10.04 12.70
N SER A 333 12.05 10.85 12.48
CA SER A 333 11.89 12.16 13.09
C SER A 333 10.42 12.45 13.37
N THR A 334 10.16 13.12 14.50
CA THR A 334 8.82 13.61 14.87
C THR A 334 8.26 14.65 13.90
N GLU A 335 9.11 15.25 13.06
CA GLU A 335 8.68 16.19 12.00
C GLU A 335 8.01 15.52 10.81
N GLN A 336 8.09 14.18 10.71
CA GLN A 336 7.52 13.40 9.61
C GLN A 336 6.02 13.11 9.78
N TYR A 337 5.39 13.53 10.86
CA TYR A 337 3.96 13.40 11.11
C TYR A 337 3.38 14.66 11.76
N SER A 338 2.10 14.92 11.51
CA SER A 338 1.45 16.13 12.05
C SER A 338 1.03 15.98 13.50
N TYR A 339 0.55 14.80 13.87
CA TYR A 339 0.14 14.42 15.22
C TYR A 339 0.42 12.95 15.46
N TYR A 340 0.87 12.58 16.64
CA TYR A 340 1.25 11.21 16.99
C TYR A 340 0.10 10.19 16.81
N TRP A 341 -1.13 10.55 17.13
CA TRP A 341 -2.30 9.69 16.92
C TRP A 341 -2.67 9.53 15.43
N ASN A 342 -2.11 10.34 14.56
CA ASN A 342 -2.25 10.22 13.10
C ASN A 342 -1.15 9.37 12.45
N SER A 343 -0.10 9.01 13.17
CA SER A 343 0.93 8.12 12.64
C SER A 343 0.39 6.71 12.42
N ILE A 344 1.05 5.92 11.56
CA ILE A 344 0.71 4.51 11.39
C ILE A 344 0.75 3.78 12.74
N MET A 345 1.81 4.00 13.51
CA MET A 345 1.95 3.35 14.82
C MET A 345 0.89 3.81 15.80
N GLY A 346 0.58 5.11 15.85
CA GLY A 346 -0.52 5.63 16.66
C GLY A 346 -1.88 5.05 16.30
N ASN A 347 -2.07 4.64 15.04
CA ASN A 347 -3.31 4.00 14.59
C ASN A 347 -3.39 2.51 14.87
N VAL A 348 -2.28 1.76 14.71
CA VAL A 348 -2.32 0.30 14.82
C VAL A 348 -1.91 -0.21 16.19
N ALA A 349 -1.07 0.51 16.94
CA ALA A 349 -0.64 0.08 18.26
C ALA A 349 -1.80 0.12 19.26
N SER A 350 -1.83 -0.86 20.15
CA SER A 350 -2.83 -0.95 21.22
C SER A 350 -2.36 -0.27 22.51
N GLU A 351 -1.72 0.90 22.39
CA GLU A 351 -1.18 1.64 23.54
C GLU A 351 -2.22 2.63 24.10
N PRO A 352 -2.80 2.33 25.29
CA PRO A 352 -3.89 3.12 25.83
C PRO A 352 -3.46 4.47 26.43
N THR A 353 -2.16 4.79 26.40
CA THR A 353 -1.63 6.03 26.96
C THR A 353 -1.43 7.13 25.93
N TRP A 354 -1.20 6.79 24.65
CA TRP A 354 -0.91 7.79 23.62
C TRP A 354 -1.41 7.44 22.20
N ALA A 355 -1.65 6.14 21.90
CA ALA A 355 -2.15 5.73 20.60
C ALA A 355 -3.66 6.02 20.44
N LEU A 356 -4.27 5.61 19.35
CA LEU A 356 -5.71 5.79 19.09
C LEU A 356 -6.59 5.39 20.30
N PRO A 357 -6.29 4.32 21.05
CA PRO A 357 -7.02 4.00 22.28
C PRO A 357 -7.05 5.10 23.34
N ALA A 358 -6.01 5.94 23.42
CA ALA A 358 -5.97 7.05 24.38
C ALA A 358 -6.95 8.18 24.03
N TYR A 359 -7.23 8.37 22.75
CA TYR A 359 -8.04 9.48 22.25
C TYR A 359 -9.48 9.08 21.99
N GLY A 360 -9.70 7.97 21.34
CA GLY A 360 -11.02 7.48 20.95
C GLY A 360 -11.52 6.28 21.76
N GLY A 361 -10.67 5.68 22.58
CA GLY A 361 -10.97 4.38 23.21
C GLY A 361 -11.05 3.23 22.22
N GLU A 362 -10.50 3.41 21.02
CA GLU A 362 -10.64 2.49 19.90
C GLU A 362 -9.38 1.66 19.70
N TYR A 363 -9.57 0.37 19.48
CA TYR A 363 -8.49 -0.58 19.24
C TYR A 363 -8.65 -1.21 17.86
N ARG A 364 -7.53 -1.44 17.18
CA ARG A 364 -7.49 -2.29 15.99
C ARG A 364 -7.36 -3.73 16.44
N CYS A 365 -8.24 -4.55 15.91
CA CYS A 365 -8.38 -5.95 16.31
C CYS A 365 -8.26 -6.86 15.09
N ILE A 366 -7.89 -8.11 15.32
CA ILE A 366 -8.17 -9.17 14.34
C ILE A 366 -9.65 -9.53 14.43
N SER A 367 -10.28 -9.93 13.32
CA SER A 367 -11.66 -10.43 13.38
C SER A 367 -11.73 -11.76 14.14
N ALA A 368 -12.83 -11.96 14.84
CA ALA A 368 -13.05 -13.19 15.61
C ALA A 368 -12.99 -14.43 14.71
N ASP A 369 -13.50 -14.34 13.49
CA ASP A 369 -13.43 -15.41 12.50
C ASP A 369 -11.97 -15.71 12.13
N LEU A 370 -11.20 -14.71 11.68
CA LEU A 370 -9.80 -14.90 11.29
C LEU A 370 -8.95 -15.39 12.47
N TYR A 371 -9.20 -14.92 13.69
CA TYR A 371 -8.52 -15.40 14.89
C TYR A 371 -8.80 -16.90 15.14
N SER A 372 -10.02 -17.36 14.84
CA SER A 372 -10.41 -18.76 15.01
C SER A 372 -9.65 -19.73 14.10
N TYR A 373 -9.15 -19.25 12.95
CA TYR A 373 -8.29 -20.04 12.06
C TYR A 373 -6.87 -20.24 12.58
N ILE A 374 -6.43 -19.48 13.59
CA ILE A 374 -5.09 -19.63 14.16
C ILE A 374 -5.09 -20.84 15.10
N GLN A 375 -4.41 -21.89 14.69
CA GLN A 375 -4.38 -23.16 15.41
C GLN A 375 -3.60 -23.04 16.72
N ASP A 376 -3.91 -23.93 17.67
CA ASP A 376 -3.09 -24.10 18.86
C ASP A 376 -1.70 -24.64 18.46
N GLY A 377 -0.65 -24.07 19.02
CA GLY A 377 0.74 -24.33 18.60
C GLY A 377 1.30 -23.34 17.57
N ASP A 378 0.44 -22.61 16.85
CA ASP A 378 0.86 -21.46 16.06
C ASP A 378 1.16 -20.27 16.99
N TRP A 379 2.43 -19.98 17.14
CA TRP A 379 2.86 -18.94 18.07
C TRP A 379 2.42 -17.51 17.64
N ARG A 380 1.99 -17.29 16.40
CA ARG A 380 1.40 -16.02 15.96
C ARG A 380 0.09 -15.71 16.70
N LYS A 381 -0.61 -16.71 17.25
CA LYS A 381 -1.87 -16.54 17.97
C LYS A 381 -1.76 -15.54 19.13
N THR A 382 -0.60 -15.47 19.76
CA THR A 382 -0.32 -14.51 20.84
C THR A 382 -0.04 -13.09 20.36
N SER A 383 -0.09 -12.83 19.05
CA SER A 383 -0.06 -11.46 18.50
C SER A 383 -1.38 -10.71 18.71
N TRP A 384 -2.39 -11.35 19.26
CA TRP A 384 -3.68 -10.76 19.61
C TRP A 384 -4.15 -11.26 20.96
N ILE A 385 -4.89 -10.41 21.67
CA ILE A 385 -5.44 -10.75 22.99
C ILE A 385 -6.54 -11.81 22.82
N ALA A 386 -6.36 -12.95 23.42
CA ALA A 386 -7.40 -13.98 23.46
C ALA A 386 -8.63 -13.48 24.25
N PRO A 387 -9.86 -13.87 23.85
CA PRO A 387 -11.09 -13.42 24.53
C PRO A 387 -11.09 -13.67 26.04
N GLU A 388 -10.57 -14.82 26.47
CA GLU A 388 -10.49 -15.22 27.89
C GLU A 388 -9.50 -14.39 28.71
N ASP A 389 -8.55 -13.73 28.08
CA ASP A 389 -7.52 -12.91 28.74
C ASP A 389 -7.87 -11.42 28.78
N ALA A 390 -8.87 -11.01 28.01
CA ALA A 390 -9.26 -9.60 27.90
C ALA A 390 -9.63 -9.01 29.27
N GLY A 391 -9.07 -7.81 29.56
CA GLY A 391 -9.33 -7.12 30.82
C GLY A 391 -8.66 -7.74 32.05
N SER A 392 -7.77 -8.69 31.89
CA SER A 392 -7.02 -9.31 33.00
C SER A 392 -6.19 -8.26 33.74
N LYS A 393 -6.17 -8.35 35.08
CA LYS A 393 -5.41 -7.41 35.94
C LYS A 393 -3.90 -7.65 35.92
N THR A 394 -3.48 -8.79 35.46
CA THR A 394 -2.07 -9.20 35.30
C THR A 394 -1.83 -9.65 33.89
N VAL A 395 -0.66 -9.33 33.34
CA VAL A 395 -0.27 -9.79 32.00
C VAL A 395 -0.04 -11.30 32.04
N PRO A 396 -0.81 -12.12 31.31
CA PRO A 396 -0.53 -13.54 31.19
C PRO A 396 0.87 -13.81 30.62
N ASP A 397 1.50 -14.89 31.04
CA ASP A 397 2.89 -15.23 30.68
C ASP A 397 3.12 -15.26 29.15
N LYS A 398 2.12 -15.72 28.40
CA LYS A 398 2.18 -15.84 26.94
C LYS A 398 2.35 -14.48 26.20
N TYR A 399 2.06 -13.35 26.86
CA TYR A 399 2.22 -12.00 26.26
C TYR A 399 3.40 -11.22 26.81
N GLN A 400 4.13 -11.77 27.79
CA GLN A 400 5.16 -10.99 28.50
C GLN A 400 6.31 -10.53 27.59
N THR A 401 6.71 -11.33 26.60
CA THR A 401 7.77 -10.93 25.65
C THR A 401 7.40 -9.76 24.78
N GLN A 402 6.11 -9.54 24.54
CA GLN A 402 5.59 -8.45 23.71
C GLN A 402 5.29 -7.18 24.49
N LEU A 403 5.26 -7.28 25.82
CA LEU A 403 4.84 -6.20 26.73
C LEU A 403 5.91 -5.87 27.78
N LYS A 404 6.97 -6.66 27.84
CA LYS A 404 7.99 -6.53 28.89
C LYS A 404 9.12 -5.62 28.44
N ASP A 405 9.13 -4.39 28.96
CA ASP A 405 10.37 -3.63 29.09
C ASP A 405 10.95 -3.91 30.48
N GLU A 406 12.27 -4.07 30.60
CA GLU A 406 12.98 -4.38 31.85
C GLU A 406 13.00 -3.22 32.84
N THR A 407 12.49 -2.05 32.49
CA THR A 407 12.43 -0.84 33.31
C THR A 407 11.04 -0.61 33.91
N ALA A 408 10.72 0.57 34.36
CA ALA A 408 9.46 0.97 35.02
C ALA A 408 8.16 0.58 34.26
N ALA A 409 8.28 0.21 32.99
CA ALA A 409 7.20 -0.19 32.11
C ALA A 409 6.49 -1.50 32.53
N SER A 410 7.12 -2.41 33.28
CA SER A 410 6.43 -3.64 33.73
C SER A 410 5.25 -3.33 34.66
N LYS A 411 5.30 -2.22 35.40
CA LYS A 411 4.22 -1.75 36.25
C LYS A 411 3.13 -1.03 35.45
N ALA A 412 3.53 -0.25 34.45
CA ALA A 412 2.63 0.39 33.50
C ALA A 412 1.97 -0.62 32.57
N ALA A 413 2.69 -1.65 32.09
CA ALA A 413 2.16 -2.72 31.27
C ALA A 413 1.00 -3.47 31.95
N ASN A 414 1.12 -3.81 33.22
CA ASN A 414 0.03 -4.45 33.96
C ASN A 414 -1.22 -3.57 34.07
N THR A 415 -1.05 -2.26 34.23
CA THR A 415 -2.17 -1.32 34.27
C THR A 415 -2.81 -1.14 32.89
N ASN A 416 -1.99 -1.12 31.84
CA ASN A 416 -2.45 -0.94 30.48
C ASN A 416 -3.08 -2.22 29.91
N PHE A 417 -2.57 -3.39 30.25
CA PHE A 417 -3.11 -4.66 29.79
C PHE A 417 -4.59 -4.85 30.18
N SER A 418 -4.97 -4.44 31.39
CA SER A 418 -6.37 -4.50 31.84
C SER A 418 -7.37 -3.68 30.99
N ARG A 419 -6.86 -2.81 30.13
CA ARG A 419 -7.67 -1.98 29.20
C ARG A 419 -7.78 -2.59 27.82
N LEU A 420 -7.00 -3.63 27.50
CA LEU A 420 -7.01 -4.26 26.19
C LEU A 420 -8.25 -5.15 26.03
N PRO A 421 -9.06 -4.91 25.00
CA PRO A 421 -10.19 -5.77 24.66
C PRO A 421 -9.72 -7.09 24.02
N ALA A 422 -10.65 -8.03 23.91
CA ALA A 422 -10.45 -9.23 23.11
C ALA A 422 -10.03 -8.88 21.68
N TYR A 423 -9.13 -9.68 21.13
CA TYR A 423 -8.61 -9.53 19.77
C TYR A 423 -7.74 -8.29 19.51
N ALA A 424 -7.47 -7.44 20.53
CA ALA A 424 -6.59 -6.28 20.37
C ALA A 424 -5.19 -6.68 19.90
N ASN A 425 -4.61 -5.90 19.02
CA ASN A 425 -3.35 -6.17 18.36
C ASN A 425 -2.13 -5.97 19.27
N LEU A 426 -1.26 -6.94 19.28
CA LEU A 426 0.10 -6.89 19.85
C LEU A 426 1.19 -7.15 18.79
N LYS A 427 0.83 -7.38 17.52
CA LYS A 427 1.79 -7.60 16.44
C LYS A 427 2.64 -6.34 16.21
N PHE A 428 2.00 -5.18 16.11
CA PHE A 428 2.69 -3.91 15.95
C PHE A 428 2.94 -3.28 17.30
N ARG A 429 4.23 -3.10 17.64
CA ARG A 429 4.66 -2.51 18.89
C ARG A 429 5.32 -1.16 18.66
N PRO A 430 5.21 -0.23 19.62
CA PRO A 430 5.86 1.07 19.55
C PRO A 430 7.36 0.97 19.31
N GLY A 431 7.92 1.98 18.66
CA GLY A 431 9.35 2.10 18.42
C GLY A 431 10.16 1.96 19.70
N SER A 432 11.26 1.22 19.65
CA SER A 432 12.11 0.88 20.79
C SER A 432 11.38 0.23 21.98
N GLY A 433 10.13 -0.25 21.78
CA GLY A 433 9.28 -0.79 22.84
C GLY A 433 8.76 0.27 23.81
N SER A 434 8.75 1.56 23.44
CA SER A 434 8.25 2.65 24.29
C SER A 434 6.73 2.62 24.39
N LEU A 435 6.22 2.19 25.55
CA LEU A 435 4.78 2.01 25.78
C LEU A 435 4.07 3.29 26.25
N ASP A 436 4.80 4.30 26.70
CA ASP A 436 4.30 5.49 27.36
C ASP A 436 4.84 6.83 26.79
N ASP A 437 5.85 6.79 25.92
CA ASP A 437 6.41 7.97 25.25
C ASP A 437 6.10 7.91 23.74
N GLU A 438 5.14 8.75 23.32
CA GLU A 438 4.72 8.85 21.93
C GLU A 438 5.83 9.32 21.00
N GLN A 439 6.74 10.17 21.45
CA GLN A 439 7.80 10.73 20.61
C GLN A 439 8.84 9.66 20.21
N ILE A 440 9.03 8.67 21.07
CA ILE A 440 9.87 7.51 20.79
C ILE A 440 9.05 6.43 20.08
N GLY A 441 7.86 6.14 20.58
CA GLY A 441 7.02 5.04 20.11
C GLY A 441 6.58 5.14 18.65
N MET A 442 6.59 6.36 18.08
CA MET A 442 6.23 6.55 16.67
C MET A 442 7.40 6.45 15.70
N LEU A 443 8.65 6.44 16.20
CA LEU A 443 9.84 6.29 15.37
C LEU A 443 10.03 4.80 15.06
N VAL A 444 9.56 4.37 13.90
CA VAL A 444 9.49 2.96 13.52
C VAL A 444 9.92 2.77 12.07
N ASP A 445 10.43 1.58 11.79
CA ASP A 445 10.47 1.03 10.45
C ASP A 445 9.15 0.30 10.18
N ILE A 446 8.69 0.33 8.92
CA ILE A 446 7.43 -0.28 8.49
C ILE A 446 7.72 -1.21 7.31
N PRO A 447 7.34 -2.49 7.36
CA PRO A 447 7.57 -3.42 6.26
C PRO A 447 6.70 -3.06 5.05
N LEU A 448 7.31 -2.90 3.89
CA LEU A 448 6.65 -2.75 2.59
C LEU A 448 6.65 -4.06 1.80
N MET A 449 7.63 -4.91 2.09
CA MET A 449 7.78 -6.24 1.50
C MET A 449 8.58 -7.15 2.42
N ARG A 450 8.07 -8.33 2.68
CA ARG A 450 8.77 -9.38 3.44
C ARG A 450 8.95 -10.62 2.58
N VAL A 451 10.01 -11.38 2.86
CA VAL A 451 10.27 -12.65 2.14
C VAL A 451 9.15 -13.66 2.32
N ASP A 452 8.45 -13.61 3.44
CA ASP A 452 7.28 -14.45 3.73
C ASP A 452 6.24 -14.36 2.60
N GLU A 453 5.99 -13.17 2.07
CA GLU A 453 5.07 -12.97 0.94
C GLU A 453 5.51 -13.75 -0.30
N MET A 454 6.81 -13.82 -0.54
CA MET A 454 7.35 -14.59 -1.67
C MET A 454 7.08 -16.09 -1.52
N TYR A 455 7.13 -16.63 -0.30
CA TYR A 455 6.73 -18.02 -0.03
C TYR A 455 5.25 -18.24 -0.35
N PHE A 456 4.37 -17.34 0.07
CA PHE A 456 2.93 -17.43 -0.24
C PHE A 456 2.64 -17.32 -1.74
N ILE A 457 3.35 -16.45 -2.47
CA ILE A 457 3.25 -16.38 -3.93
C ILE A 457 3.68 -17.70 -4.58
N VAL A 458 4.78 -18.30 -4.12
CA VAL A 458 5.22 -19.62 -4.63
C VAL A 458 4.17 -20.71 -4.38
N MET A 459 3.54 -20.73 -3.20
CA MET A 459 2.49 -21.70 -2.88
C MET A 459 1.26 -21.53 -3.77
N GLU A 460 0.84 -20.30 -4.01
CA GLU A 460 -0.28 -20.01 -4.90
C GLU A 460 0.04 -20.39 -6.35
N CYS A 461 1.23 -20.04 -6.84
CA CYS A 461 1.67 -20.46 -8.17
C CYS A 461 1.72 -21.98 -8.30
N GLU A 462 2.22 -22.70 -7.29
CA GLU A 462 2.24 -24.16 -7.27
C GLU A 462 0.84 -24.75 -7.41
N TYR A 463 -0.15 -24.17 -6.71
CA TYR A 463 -1.54 -24.60 -6.81
C TYR A 463 -2.06 -24.54 -8.26
N TYR A 464 -1.87 -23.39 -8.92
CA TYR A 464 -2.37 -23.23 -10.30
C TYR A 464 -1.57 -23.98 -11.35
N LEU A 465 -0.30 -24.29 -11.09
CA LEU A 465 0.57 -24.99 -12.03
C LEU A 465 0.55 -26.51 -11.86
N ASN A 466 0.48 -27.00 -10.62
CA ASN A 466 0.71 -28.41 -10.29
C ASN A 466 -0.40 -29.01 -9.41
N GLY A 467 -1.37 -28.22 -8.96
CA GLY A 467 -2.53 -28.65 -8.18
C GLY A 467 -2.32 -28.62 -6.66
N ASP A 468 -3.34 -29.08 -5.95
CA ASP A 468 -3.49 -28.94 -4.50
C ASP A 468 -2.40 -29.62 -3.68
N ILE A 469 -2.08 -30.87 -4.01
CA ILE A 469 -1.19 -31.71 -3.21
C ILE A 469 0.21 -31.09 -3.05
N PRO A 470 0.92 -30.71 -4.13
CA PRO A 470 2.24 -30.08 -3.98
C PRO A 470 2.17 -28.70 -3.33
N ALA A 471 1.10 -27.93 -3.58
CA ALA A 471 0.90 -26.63 -2.95
C ALA A 471 0.69 -26.76 -1.44
N LEU A 472 -0.15 -27.71 -1.01
CA LEU A 472 -0.40 -28.01 0.38
C LEU A 472 0.87 -28.46 1.11
N ALA A 473 1.69 -29.30 0.46
CA ALA A 473 2.98 -29.73 1.03
C ALA A 473 3.94 -28.55 1.26
N LYS A 474 3.90 -27.51 0.40
CA LYS A 474 4.70 -26.29 0.62
C LYS A 474 4.18 -25.47 1.79
N LEU A 475 2.86 -25.31 1.91
CA LEU A 475 2.23 -24.61 3.03
C LEU A 475 2.53 -25.33 4.36
N ASP A 476 2.31 -26.64 4.41
CA ASP A 476 2.62 -27.47 5.58
C ASP A 476 4.09 -27.32 6.03
N ASN A 477 5.01 -27.43 5.08
CA ASN A 477 6.44 -27.24 5.37
C ASN A 477 6.76 -25.82 5.90
N PHE A 478 6.15 -24.78 5.32
CA PHE A 478 6.35 -23.40 5.79
C PHE A 478 5.82 -23.21 7.21
N MET A 479 4.60 -23.67 7.48
CA MET A 479 3.95 -23.51 8.77
C MET A 479 4.71 -24.25 9.87
N ASN A 480 4.99 -25.53 9.69
CA ASN A 480 5.73 -26.33 10.67
C ASN A 480 7.17 -25.82 10.88
N LYS A 481 7.79 -25.28 9.86
CA LYS A 481 9.18 -24.78 9.98
C LYS A 481 9.28 -23.41 10.64
N TYR A 482 8.32 -22.52 10.39
CA TYR A 482 8.45 -21.10 10.69
C TYR A 482 7.37 -20.55 11.64
N ARG A 483 6.26 -21.26 11.87
CA ARG A 483 5.11 -20.73 12.63
C ARG A 483 4.71 -21.60 13.82
N PHE A 484 5.21 -22.82 13.87
CA PHE A 484 4.99 -23.73 14.98
C PHE A 484 6.26 -23.94 15.80
N ASP A 485 6.12 -24.09 17.12
CA ASP A 485 7.25 -24.41 17.98
C ASP A 485 7.69 -25.86 17.72
N LYS A 486 9.00 -26.06 17.55
CA LYS A 486 9.58 -27.39 17.27
C LYS A 486 9.35 -28.40 18.39
N ASP A 487 9.16 -27.91 19.63
CA ASP A 487 8.92 -28.69 20.82
C ASP A 487 7.42 -28.79 21.18
N SER A 488 6.54 -28.24 20.33
CA SER A 488 5.10 -28.34 20.48
C SER A 488 4.64 -29.75 20.13
N GLU A 489 3.78 -30.32 20.96
CA GLU A 489 3.04 -31.55 20.62
C GLU A 489 2.06 -31.33 19.47
N SER A 490 1.79 -30.07 19.11
CA SER A 490 0.90 -29.66 18.05
C SER A 490 1.68 -29.39 16.80
N ALA A 491 1.39 -30.11 15.72
CA ALA A 491 1.83 -29.78 14.36
C ALA A 491 0.73 -29.00 13.63
N TYR A 492 1.10 -28.29 12.59
CA TYR A 492 0.13 -27.67 11.71
C TYR A 492 -0.73 -28.74 11.01
N TYR A 493 -2.04 -28.52 11.01
CA TYR A 493 -3.02 -29.37 10.34
C TYR A 493 -3.75 -28.54 9.30
N PRO A 494 -3.41 -28.66 8.00
CA PRO A 494 -4.19 -28.04 6.95
C PRO A 494 -5.61 -28.63 6.96
N TYR A 495 -6.59 -27.87 6.50
CA TYR A 495 -7.94 -28.37 6.35
C TYR A 495 -7.93 -29.67 5.53
N GLU A 496 -8.59 -30.72 6.04
CA GLU A 496 -8.56 -32.07 5.45
C GLU A 496 -9.11 -32.13 4.02
N ASN A 497 -9.75 -31.07 3.56
CA ASN A 497 -10.43 -31.02 2.28
C ASN A 497 -9.61 -30.19 1.29
N THR A 498 -8.93 -30.84 0.36
CA THR A 498 -8.09 -30.23 -0.68
C THR A 498 -8.84 -29.23 -1.55
N ASP A 499 -10.15 -29.36 -1.73
CA ASP A 499 -10.99 -28.42 -2.47
C ASP A 499 -11.01 -27.00 -1.87
N LYS A 500 -10.44 -26.85 -0.67
CA LYS A 500 -10.37 -25.58 0.09
C LYS A 500 -8.96 -25.02 0.22
N PHE A 501 -7.97 -25.53 -0.50
CA PHE A 501 -6.58 -25.07 -0.38
C PHE A 501 -6.45 -23.53 -0.47
N MET A 502 -7.12 -22.90 -1.44
CA MET A 502 -7.04 -21.44 -1.58
C MET A 502 -7.67 -20.68 -0.40
N ILE A 503 -8.69 -21.24 0.24
CA ILE A 503 -9.26 -20.65 1.47
C ILE A 503 -8.23 -20.72 2.59
N GLU A 504 -7.63 -21.90 2.81
CA GLU A 504 -6.57 -22.07 3.80
C GLU A 504 -5.38 -21.15 3.53
N LEU A 505 -4.87 -21.13 2.30
CA LEU A 505 -3.75 -20.28 1.91
C LEU A 505 -4.04 -18.79 2.17
N MET A 506 -5.23 -18.31 1.80
CA MET A 506 -5.60 -16.91 1.99
C MET A 506 -5.83 -16.57 3.46
N SER A 507 -6.40 -17.47 4.26
CA SER A 507 -6.54 -17.28 5.72
C SER A 507 -5.16 -17.20 6.39
N GLN A 508 -4.25 -18.12 6.07
CA GLN A 508 -2.89 -18.10 6.61
C GLN A 508 -2.11 -16.86 6.13
N LYS A 509 -2.33 -16.42 4.90
CA LYS A 509 -1.73 -15.19 4.37
C LYS A 509 -2.27 -13.95 5.08
N PHE A 510 -3.57 -13.89 5.37
CA PHE A 510 -4.16 -12.75 6.08
C PHE A 510 -3.64 -12.67 7.53
N ILE A 511 -3.56 -13.79 8.24
CA ILE A 511 -2.95 -13.84 9.58
C ILE A 511 -1.50 -13.35 9.54
N GLU A 512 -0.73 -13.80 8.55
CA GLU A 512 0.68 -13.44 8.37
C GLU A 512 0.86 -11.94 8.13
N PHE A 513 0.05 -11.37 7.23
CA PHE A 513 0.20 -9.99 6.75
C PHE A 513 -0.85 -9.03 7.32
N TRP A 514 -1.50 -9.41 8.42
CA TRP A 514 -2.47 -8.56 9.09
C TRP A 514 -1.86 -7.17 9.40
N GLY A 515 -2.53 -6.10 8.97
CA GLY A 515 -2.09 -4.72 9.15
C GLY A 515 -0.99 -4.24 8.17
N GLU A 516 -0.59 -5.04 7.18
CA GLU A 516 0.47 -4.70 6.21
C GLU A 516 -0.07 -4.26 4.83
N GLY A 517 -1.38 -4.18 4.65
CA GLY A 517 -2.02 -3.67 3.42
C GLY A 517 -1.91 -4.57 2.18
N ILE A 518 -1.46 -5.82 2.35
CA ILE A 518 -1.20 -6.74 1.24
C ILE A 518 -2.48 -7.42 0.77
N MET A 519 -3.35 -7.82 1.70
CA MET A 519 -4.51 -8.66 1.40
C MET A 519 -5.56 -7.98 0.52
N TYR A 520 -5.62 -6.66 0.49
CA TYR A 520 -6.49 -5.92 -0.44
C TYR A 520 -6.27 -6.35 -1.90
N ASN A 521 -5.02 -6.54 -2.28
CA ASN A 521 -4.66 -6.96 -3.64
C ASN A 521 -5.22 -8.37 -3.94
N ASP A 522 -5.13 -9.27 -2.97
CA ASP A 522 -5.64 -10.64 -3.10
C ASP A 522 -7.17 -10.68 -3.14
N TYR A 523 -7.83 -9.95 -2.25
CA TYR A 523 -9.29 -9.85 -2.23
C TYR A 523 -9.83 -9.33 -3.56
N LYS A 524 -9.22 -8.28 -4.10
CA LYS A 524 -9.68 -7.70 -5.37
C LYS A 524 -9.40 -8.62 -6.55
N ARG A 525 -8.17 -9.12 -6.70
CA ARG A 525 -7.80 -9.97 -7.85
C ARG A 525 -8.49 -11.34 -7.85
N LEU A 526 -8.68 -11.94 -6.68
CA LEU A 526 -9.34 -13.23 -6.53
C LEU A 526 -10.87 -13.11 -6.42
N GLY A 527 -11.40 -11.92 -6.10
CA GLY A 527 -12.82 -11.69 -5.83
C GLY A 527 -13.27 -12.47 -4.58
N LEU A 528 -12.49 -12.35 -3.51
CA LEU A 528 -12.81 -13.03 -2.26
C LEU A 528 -14.04 -12.37 -1.61
N PRO A 529 -14.88 -13.15 -0.92
CA PRO A 529 -15.98 -12.60 -0.14
C PRO A 529 -15.46 -11.76 1.02
N ILE A 530 -16.25 -10.77 1.44
CA ILE A 530 -16.02 -9.98 2.64
C ILE A 530 -17.22 -10.18 3.54
N LEU A 531 -17.02 -10.82 4.69
CA LEU A 531 -18.08 -11.20 5.62
C LEU A 531 -17.79 -10.63 7.01
N ARG A 532 -18.59 -9.67 7.44
CA ARG A 532 -18.46 -9.00 8.74
C ARG A 532 -19.60 -9.29 9.70
N ASP A 533 -20.77 -9.73 9.16
CA ASP A 533 -21.97 -10.05 9.92
C ASP A 533 -22.09 -11.57 10.07
N TYR A 534 -21.64 -12.06 11.19
CA TYR A 534 -21.71 -13.47 11.59
C TYR A 534 -21.88 -13.57 13.11
N GLU A 535 -22.34 -14.70 13.61
CA GLU A 535 -22.50 -14.95 15.05
C GLU A 535 -21.14 -14.86 15.75
N GLY A 536 -21.03 -14.02 16.77
CA GLY A 536 -19.77 -13.77 17.48
C GLY A 536 -18.83 -12.77 16.82
N SER A 537 -19.27 -12.09 15.76
CA SER A 537 -18.49 -11.04 15.12
C SER A 537 -18.14 -9.92 16.10
N ASN A 538 -16.91 -9.43 16.03
CA ASN A 538 -16.42 -8.27 16.77
C ASN A 538 -16.42 -6.97 15.93
N TYR A 539 -17.11 -6.96 14.80
CA TYR A 539 -17.40 -5.72 14.07
C TYR A 539 -18.53 -4.94 14.74
N VAL A 540 -18.35 -3.63 14.93
CA VAL A 540 -19.37 -2.75 15.48
C VAL A 540 -20.31 -2.23 14.38
N GLU A 541 -21.56 -1.89 14.74
CA GLU A 541 -22.49 -1.21 13.82
C GLU A 541 -22.00 0.21 13.48
N PRO A 542 -22.21 0.69 12.23
CA PRO A 542 -22.87 0.00 11.10
C PRO A 542 -21.95 -0.87 10.24
N TYR A 543 -20.68 -1.01 10.59
CA TYR A 543 -19.64 -1.62 9.74
C TYR A 543 -19.76 -3.13 9.59
N ASN A 544 -20.46 -3.80 10.53
CA ASN A 544 -20.84 -5.20 10.40
C ASN A 544 -21.79 -5.45 9.22
N LYS A 545 -22.49 -4.43 8.73
CA LYS A 545 -23.42 -4.54 7.59
C LYS A 545 -22.73 -4.55 6.22
N LEU A 546 -21.43 -4.29 6.18
CA LEU A 546 -20.65 -4.30 4.96
C LEU A 546 -20.25 -5.72 4.58
N ASN A 547 -21.13 -6.40 3.87
CA ASN A 547 -20.95 -7.77 3.45
C ASN A 547 -20.97 -7.88 1.93
N HIS A 548 -20.11 -8.70 1.38
CA HIS A 548 -20.06 -9.07 -0.03
C HIS A 548 -19.81 -10.57 -0.14
N SER A 549 -20.86 -11.32 -0.40
CA SER A 549 -20.82 -12.77 -0.57
C SER A 549 -20.98 -13.21 -2.03
N ALA A 550 -21.22 -12.26 -2.94
CA ALA A 550 -21.36 -12.53 -4.36
C ALA A 550 -20.03 -12.94 -5.00
N PHE A 551 -20.10 -13.66 -6.10
CA PHE A 551 -18.94 -13.89 -6.94
C PHE A 551 -18.54 -12.58 -7.63
N GLY A 552 -17.34 -12.11 -7.36
CA GLY A 552 -16.85 -10.84 -7.90
C GLY A 552 -16.06 -10.04 -6.85
N CYS A 553 -15.71 -8.82 -7.20
CA CYS A 553 -15.01 -7.90 -6.31
C CYS A 553 -16.03 -7.15 -5.43
N ALA A 554 -15.79 -7.01 -4.14
CA ALA A 554 -16.62 -6.12 -3.32
C ALA A 554 -16.62 -4.71 -3.92
N GLN A 555 -17.83 -4.12 -4.08
CA GLN A 555 -17.96 -2.88 -4.86
C GLN A 555 -17.09 -1.73 -4.33
N TRP A 556 -16.91 -1.62 -3.02
CA TRP A 556 -16.08 -0.59 -2.38
C TRP A 556 -14.56 -0.77 -2.57
N LEU A 557 -14.10 -1.93 -3.07
CA LEU A 557 -12.72 -2.12 -3.50
C LEU A 557 -12.43 -1.48 -4.88
N ASN A 558 -13.45 -0.99 -5.59
CA ASN A 558 -13.32 -0.24 -6.84
C ASN A 558 -13.32 1.26 -6.55
N PHE A 559 -12.16 1.85 -6.36
CA PHE A 559 -12.05 3.27 -6.04
C PHE A 559 -12.62 4.14 -7.17
N TYR A 560 -13.33 5.18 -6.76
CA TYR A 560 -13.80 6.21 -7.67
C TYR A 560 -12.66 7.20 -7.98
N ILE A 561 -12.47 7.55 -9.26
CA ILE A 561 -11.52 8.59 -9.61
C ILE A 561 -12.02 9.93 -9.05
N PRO A 562 -11.19 10.70 -8.32
CA PRO A 562 -11.63 11.94 -7.68
C PRO A 562 -12.19 12.94 -8.69
N GLU A 563 -13.28 13.63 -8.35
CA GLU A 563 -13.89 14.66 -9.22
C GLU A 563 -12.90 15.77 -9.59
N VAL A 564 -12.01 16.13 -8.68
CA VAL A 564 -10.97 17.13 -8.94
C VAL A 564 -10.02 16.68 -10.06
N ALA A 565 -9.76 15.39 -10.22
CA ALA A 565 -8.94 14.90 -11.34
C ALA A 565 -9.60 15.19 -12.70
N ARG A 566 -10.95 15.10 -12.77
CA ARG A 566 -11.73 15.46 -13.97
C ARG A 566 -11.62 16.95 -14.31
N THR A 567 -11.53 17.81 -13.30
CA THR A 567 -11.38 19.26 -13.49
C THR A 567 -10.08 19.61 -14.23
N TYR A 568 -9.03 18.84 -13.99
CA TYR A 568 -7.72 19.05 -14.63
C TYR A 568 -7.47 18.19 -15.87
N ASN A 569 -8.33 17.19 -16.13
CA ASN A 569 -8.19 16.31 -17.28
C ASN A 569 -9.57 16.04 -17.93
N ASN A 570 -9.83 16.74 -19.02
CA ASN A 570 -11.10 16.70 -19.75
C ASN A 570 -11.43 15.31 -20.31
N ALA A 571 -10.42 14.49 -20.63
CA ALA A 571 -10.61 13.15 -21.17
C ALA A 571 -11.25 12.17 -20.17
N LEU A 572 -11.30 12.51 -18.88
CA LEU A 572 -11.99 11.73 -17.86
C LEU A 572 -13.51 11.91 -17.88
N SER A 573 -14.02 12.96 -18.56
CA SER A 573 -15.45 13.20 -18.64
C SER A 573 -16.18 12.04 -19.33
N GLY A 574 -17.20 11.49 -18.66
CA GLY A 574 -17.97 10.36 -19.18
C GLY A 574 -17.25 8.99 -19.10
N LYS A 575 -16.07 8.93 -18.50
CA LYS A 575 -15.26 7.72 -18.32
C LYS A 575 -14.90 7.48 -16.84
N MET A 576 -15.74 7.97 -15.92
CA MET A 576 -15.59 7.76 -14.48
C MET A 576 -16.14 6.39 -14.09
N ASN A 577 -15.58 5.81 -13.03
CA ASN A 577 -16.17 4.62 -12.43
C ASN A 577 -17.57 4.95 -11.91
N PRO A 578 -18.54 4.00 -11.91
CA PRO A 578 -19.76 4.19 -11.17
C PRO A 578 -19.46 4.35 -9.68
N ASP A 579 -20.36 5.05 -8.96
CA ASP A 579 -20.22 5.24 -7.52
C ASP A 579 -20.28 3.87 -6.81
N PRO A 580 -19.21 3.46 -6.11
CA PRO A 580 -19.14 2.16 -5.46
C PRO A 580 -19.75 2.15 -4.06
N THR A 581 -20.40 3.23 -3.62
CA THR A 581 -20.98 3.32 -2.26
C THR A 581 -22.03 2.25 -2.07
N PRO A 582 -21.94 1.39 -1.04
CA PRO A 582 -23.00 0.48 -0.69
C PRO A 582 -24.26 1.25 -0.29
N GLN A 583 -25.43 0.77 -0.74
CA GLN A 583 -26.69 1.41 -0.38
C GLN A 583 -27.18 0.88 0.97
N GLY A 584 -27.70 1.78 1.81
CA GLY A 584 -28.38 1.41 3.07
C GLY A 584 -27.48 1.31 4.29
N ILE A 585 -26.31 1.96 4.26
CA ILE A 585 -25.41 2.08 5.41
C ILE A 585 -25.46 3.49 5.97
#